data_9f1fa48ede043b770482f951c7d93ea1
#
_entry.id   9f1fa48ede043b770482f951c7d93ea1
#
_cell.length_a   1.000
_cell.length_b   1.000
_cell.length_c   1.000
_cell.angle_alpha   90.00
_cell.angle_beta   90.00
_cell.angle_gamma   90.00
#
_symmetry.space_group_name_H-M   'P 1'
#
loop_
_entity.id
_entity.type
_entity.pdbx_description
1 polymer ?
#
loop_
_entity_poly.entity_id
_entity_poly.type
_entity_poly.pdbx_seq_one_letter_code
_entity_poly.pdbx_strand_id
1 'polypeptide(L)'
;MKELRKFSSDMTYGQSISPFGPNDHRYFSFDLTTATDRIPIRVYLCILNHFFGEHITEAWKTIMVGFPFTYQGKEYTYNTGQPMGFYSSWALLAYAHHALVRYCALKCGLHHFKDYRILGDDVVIRNERVASYYRQLLNDLGVPISEEKSLVSIDTFEFAKRLFHKGQEVTGFPIAAFMSA
;
A
#
# COMPACT_ATOMS: atom_id res chain seq x y z
N MET A 1 -14.24 -3.63 0.21
CA MET A 1 -13.97 -3.95 1.64
C MET A 1 -14.11 -5.44 1.99
N LYS A 2 -15.21 -6.13 1.65
CA LYS A 2 -15.35 -7.58 1.96
C LYS A 2 -14.26 -8.44 1.30
N GLU A 3 -13.83 -8.09 0.10
CA GLU A 3 -12.79 -8.82 -0.64
C GLU A 3 -11.40 -8.70 0.01
N LEU A 4 -11.06 -7.55 0.61
CA LEU A 4 -9.78 -7.37 1.33
C LEU A 4 -9.63 -8.34 2.51
N ARG A 5 -10.74 -8.70 3.17
CA ARG A 5 -10.71 -9.68 4.28
C ARG A 5 -10.24 -11.09 3.85
N LYS A 6 -10.24 -11.39 2.56
CA LYS A 6 -9.73 -12.65 2.02
C LYS A 6 -8.21 -12.71 1.95
N PHE A 7 -7.54 -11.55 2.02
CA PHE A 7 -6.08 -11.49 2.05
C PHE A 7 -5.61 -11.57 3.51
N SER A 8 -4.98 -12.69 3.88
CA SER A 8 -4.38 -12.86 5.20
C SER A 8 -3.24 -11.87 5.48
N SER A 9 -2.75 -11.21 4.44
CA SER A 9 -1.69 -10.20 4.49
C SER A 9 -2.23 -8.77 4.59
N ASP A 10 -3.56 -8.56 4.51
CA ASP A 10 -4.19 -7.27 4.70
C ASP A 10 -4.44 -7.00 6.19
N MET A 11 -3.98 -5.85 6.66
CA MET A 11 -4.06 -5.47 8.08
C MET A 11 -5.14 -4.41 8.35
N THR A 12 -5.99 -4.07 7.39
CA THR A 12 -7.06 -3.08 7.55
C THR A 12 -7.97 -3.38 8.75
N TYR A 13 -8.18 -4.67 9.04
CA TYR A 13 -9.03 -5.13 10.15
C TYR A 13 -8.28 -5.81 11.29
N GLY A 14 -6.96 -5.93 11.21
CA GLY A 14 -6.11 -6.65 12.15
C GLY A 14 -4.97 -5.84 12.76
N GLN A 15 -5.11 -4.51 12.82
CA GLN A 15 -4.03 -3.60 13.25
C GLN A 15 -3.61 -3.77 14.72
N SER A 16 -4.48 -4.34 15.57
CA SER A 16 -4.21 -4.52 16.99
C SER A 16 -3.24 -5.68 17.31
N ILE A 17 -2.99 -6.56 16.35
CA ILE A 17 -2.10 -7.71 16.54
C ILE A 17 -0.73 -7.46 15.89
N SER A 18 0.31 -8.19 16.36
CA SER A 18 1.60 -8.16 15.71
C SER A 18 1.49 -8.67 14.27
N PRO A 19 1.94 -7.90 13.28
CA PRO A 19 1.86 -8.28 11.87
C PRO A 19 2.62 -9.57 11.55
N PHE A 20 3.73 -9.82 12.28
CA PHE A 20 4.57 -11.00 12.14
C PHE A 20 4.98 -11.53 13.51
N GLY A 21 5.09 -12.86 13.64
CA GLY A 21 5.74 -13.49 14.78
C GLY A 21 7.27 -13.33 14.72
N PRO A 22 7.98 -13.70 15.80
CA PRO A 22 9.43 -13.72 15.83
C PRO A 22 9.95 -14.64 14.71
N ASN A 23 10.92 -14.19 13.94
CA ASN A 23 11.50 -14.94 12.83
C ASN A 23 12.87 -14.36 12.44
N ASP A 24 13.71 -15.18 11.81
CA ASP A 24 15.08 -14.84 11.38
C ASP A 24 15.15 -14.23 9.96
N HIS A 25 14.02 -13.78 9.41
CA HIS A 25 13.99 -13.18 8.08
C HIS A 25 14.22 -11.67 8.13
N ARG A 26 14.84 -11.15 7.06
CA ARG A 26 14.93 -9.70 6.85
C ARG A 26 13.55 -9.11 6.58
N TYR A 27 13.33 -7.94 7.14
CA TYR A 27 12.16 -7.10 6.93
C TYR A 27 12.52 -5.95 6.01
N PHE A 28 11.68 -5.71 5.03
CA PHE A 28 11.77 -4.60 4.09
C PHE A 28 10.51 -3.77 4.23
N SER A 29 10.57 -2.71 5.03
CA SER A 29 9.48 -1.77 5.23
C SER A 29 9.59 -0.65 4.21
N PHE A 30 8.51 -0.35 3.50
CA PHE A 30 8.44 0.74 2.54
C PHE A 30 7.30 1.67 2.88
N ASP A 31 7.57 2.98 2.87
CA ASP A 31 6.61 4.06 2.94
C ASP A 31 6.48 4.70 1.56
N LEU A 32 5.29 4.68 0.98
CA LEU A 32 5.05 5.24 -0.35
C LEU A 32 4.69 6.71 -0.24
N THR A 33 5.37 7.55 -1.00
CA THR A 33 5.04 8.96 -1.06
C THR A 33 3.85 9.20 -1.97
N THR A 34 2.73 9.71 -1.42
CA THR A 34 1.51 10.06 -2.17
C THR A 34 1.00 8.89 -3.05
N ALA A 35 0.91 7.68 -2.47
CA ALA A 35 0.59 6.45 -3.20
C ALA A 35 -0.68 6.57 -4.06
N THR A 36 -1.75 7.17 -3.53
CA THR A 36 -3.02 7.38 -4.25
C THR A 36 -2.85 8.21 -5.52
N ASP A 37 -2.04 9.26 -5.45
CA ASP A 37 -1.80 10.17 -6.58
C ASP A 37 -0.80 9.62 -7.59
N ARG A 38 0.05 8.67 -7.18
CA ARG A 38 1.19 8.21 -7.97
C ARG A 38 1.01 6.84 -8.58
N ILE A 39 0.30 5.90 -7.93
CA ILE A 39 0.01 4.61 -8.57
C ILE A 39 -0.85 4.88 -9.81
N PRO A 40 -0.37 4.49 -11.02
CA PRO A 40 -1.05 4.81 -12.26
C PRO A 40 -2.50 4.32 -12.27
N ILE A 41 -3.42 5.14 -12.74
CA ILE A 41 -4.86 4.81 -12.80
C ILE A 41 -5.11 3.50 -13.55
N ARG A 42 -4.27 3.17 -14.52
CA ARG A 42 -4.37 1.91 -15.28
C ARG A 42 -4.31 0.65 -14.41
N VAL A 43 -3.57 0.70 -13.29
CA VAL A 43 -3.51 -0.42 -12.33
C VAL A 43 -4.89 -0.66 -11.74
N TYR A 44 -5.56 0.41 -11.31
CA TYR A 44 -6.93 0.35 -10.78
C TYR A 44 -7.94 -0.12 -11.82
N LEU A 45 -7.83 0.41 -13.05
CA LEU A 45 -8.73 0.03 -14.15
C LEU A 45 -8.60 -1.45 -14.53
N CYS A 46 -7.39 -2.01 -14.55
CA CYS A 46 -7.18 -3.44 -14.78
C CYS A 46 -7.89 -4.29 -13.72
N ILE A 47 -7.80 -3.89 -12.45
CA ILE A 47 -8.44 -4.58 -11.34
C ILE A 47 -9.96 -4.49 -11.44
N LEU A 48 -10.49 -3.30 -11.66
CA LEU A 48 -11.93 -3.07 -11.80
C LEU A 48 -12.51 -3.83 -12.98
N ASN A 49 -11.81 -3.80 -14.12
CA ASN A 49 -12.26 -4.51 -15.33
C ASN A 49 -12.33 -6.02 -15.10
N HIS A 50 -11.37 -6.58 -14.37
CA HIS A 50 -11.38 -7.99 -14.02
C HIS A 50 -12.60 -8.41 -13.17
N PHE A 51 -13.02 -7.55 -12.21
CA PHE A 51 -14.12 -7.89 -11.31
C PHE A 51 -15.50 -7.45 -11.79
N PHE A 52 -15.59 -6.35 -12.52
CA PHE A 52 -16.86 -5.68 -12.81
C PHE A 52 -17.12 -5.45 -14.30
N GLY A 53 -16.13 -5.73 -15.15
CA GLY A 53 -16.20 -5.50 -16.59
C GLY A 53 -16.01 -4.04 -17.00
N GLU A 54 -15.94 -3.83 -18.31
CA GLU A 54 -15.56 -2.56 -18.91
C GLU A 54 -16.51 -1.41 -18.58
N HIS A 55 -17.82 -1.67 -18.64
CA HIS A 55 -18.83 -0.63 -18.42
C HIS A 55 -18.72 0.03 -17.03
N ILE A 56 -18.60 -0.77 -15.98
CA ILE A 56 -18.44 -0.25 -14.61
C ILE A 56 -17.08 0.43 -14.45
N THR A 57 -16.04 -0.09 -15.07
CA THR A 57 -14.70 0.46 -15.04
C THR A 57 -14.64 1.85 -15.65
N GLU A 58 -15.23 2.06 -16.82
CA GLU A 58 -15.28 3.38 -17.47
C GLU A 58 -16.19 4.37 -16.72
N ALA A 59 -17.30 3.92 -16.16
CA ALA A 59 -18.13 4.74 -15.30
C ALA A 59 -17.36 5.20 -14.05
N TRP A 60 -16.64 4.29 -13.39
CA TRP A 60 -15.80 4.62 -12.24
C TRP A 60 -14.68 5.61 -12.61
N LYS A 61 -13.97 5.38 -13.70
CA LYS A 61 -12.93 6.29 -14.20
C LYS A 61 -13.47 7.70 -14.46
N THR A 62 -14.63 7.79 -15.10
CA THR A 62 -15.29 9.08 -15.37
C THR A 62 -15.61 9.83 -14.09
N ILE A 63 -16.16 9.14 -13.08
CA ILE A 63 -16.48 9.75 -11.77
C ILE A 63 -15.20 10.21 -11.05
N MET A 64 -14.14 9.44 -11.10
CA MET A 64 -12.92 9.69 -10.32
C MET A 64 -12.03 10.78 -10.95
N VAL A 65 -11.83 10.74 -12.26
CA VAL A 65 -10.84 11.58 -12.94
C VAL A 65 -11.33 12.19 -14.26
N GLY A 66 -12.59 12.01 -14.61
CA GLY A 66 -13.16 12.51 -15.87
C GLY A 66 -13.50 14.00 -15.85
N PHE A 67 -13.52 14.63 -14.67
CA PHE A 67 -13.85 16.03 -14.50
C PHE A 67 -12.75 16.76 -13.73
N PRO A 68 -12.50 18.04 -14.03
CA PRO A 68 -11.56 18.85 -13.27
C PRO A 68 -12.10 19.14 -11.85
N PHE A 69 -11.17 19.27 -10.92
CA PHE A 69 -11.43 19.73 -9.55
C PHE A 69 -11.14 21.22 -9.46
N THR A 70 -12.04 21.99 -8.89
CA THR A 70 -11.85 23.44 -8.71
C THR A 70 -11.36 23.74 -7.29
N TYR A 71 -10.23 24.42 -7.17
CA TYR A 71 -9.72 24.94 -5.91
C TYR A 71 -9.22 26.36 -6.09
N GLN A 72 -9.68 27.28 -5.25
CA GLN A 72 -9.35 28.72 -5.32
C GLN A 72 -9.51 29.34 -6.72
N GLY A 73 -10.57 28.95 -7.43
CA GLY A 73 -10.87 29.44 -8.78
C GLY A 73 -9.99 28.88 -9.90
N LYS A 74 -9.14 27.88 -9.60
CA LYS A 74 -8.32 27.17 -10.59
C LYS A 74 -8.81 25.74 -10.76
N GLU A 75 -8.70 25.25 -11.98
CA GLU A 75 -9.04 23.85 -12.31
C GLU A 75 -7.80 22.97 -12.30
N TYR A 76 -7.96 21.77 -11.75
CA TYR A 76 -6.94 20.74 -11.63
C TYR A 76 -7.49 19.41 -12.14
N THR A 77 -6.70 18.68 -12.92
CA THR A 77 -7.03 17.37 -13.46
C THR A 77 -6.06 16.31 -12.93
N TYR A 78 -6.59 15.12 -12.66
CA TYR A 78 -5.75 13.97 -12.33
C TYR A 78 -5.17 13.33 -13.59
N ASN A 79 -3.84 13.33 -13.70
CA ASN A 79 -3.14 12.76 -14.85
C ASN A 79 -2.57 11.36 -14.58
N THR A 80 -2.44 10.95 -13.34
CA THR A 80 -1.76 9.69 -12.99
C THR A 80 -2.62 8.79 -12.10
N GLY A 81 -2.85 9.16 -10.85
CA GLY A 81 -3.50 8.34 -9.85
C GLY A 81 -5.00 8.56 -9.73
N GLN A 82 -5.50 8.44 -8.51
CA GLN A 82 -6.90 8.67 -8.15
C GLN A 82 -7.00 9.64 -6.97
N PRO A 83 -8.07 10.45 -6.89
CA PRO A 83 -8.25 11.39 -5.78
C PRO A 83 -8.53 10.65 -4.47
N MET A 84 -7.95 11.16 -3.38
CA MET A 84 -8.28 10.76 -2.01
C MET A 84 -9.69 11.25 -1.62
N GLY A 85 -10.33 10.54 -0.66
CA GLY A 85 -11.59 10.95 -0.06
C GLY A 85 -12.85 10.34 -0.70
N PHE A 86 -12.75 9.74 -1.87
CA PHE A 86 -13.85 8.95 -2.43
C PHE A 86 -13.97 7.59 -1.71
N TYR A 87 -15.18 7.08 -1.55
CA TYR A 87 -15.46 5.82 -0.84
C TYR A 87 -14.65 4.62 -1.34
N SER A 88 -14.35 4.57 -2.64
CA SER A 88 -13.59 3.48 -3.25
C SER A 88 -12.08 3.64 -3.14
N SER A 89 -11.57 4.85 -2.92
CA SER A 89 -10.14 5.16 -3.03
C SER A 89 -9.26 4.30 -2.14
N TRP A 90 -9.58 4.21 -0.85
CA TRP A 90 -8.81 3.44 0.10
C TRP A 90 -8.85 1.93 -0.20
N ALA A 91 -10.04 1.38 -0.42
CA ALA A 91 -10.20 -0.05 -0.69
C ALA A 91 -9.49 -0.46 -1.98
N LEU A 92 -9.56 0.38 -3.00
CA LEU A 92 -8.96 0.10 -4.29
C LEU A 92 -7.44 0.29 -4.25
N LEU A 93 -6.93 1.29 -3.49
CA LEU A 93 -5.52 1.44 -3.19
C LEU A 93 -4.97 0.16 -2.54
N ALA A 94 -5.56 -0.29 -1.45
CA ALA A 94 -5.13 -1.50 -0.75
C ALA A 94 -5.14 -2.72 -1.68
N TYR A 95 -6.19 -2.87 -2.48
CA TYR A 95 -6.28 -3.98 -3.43
C TYR A 95 -5.21 -3.91 -4.53
N ALA A 96 -4.97 -2.71 -5.08
CA ALA A 96 -3.91 -2.49 -6.05
C ALA A 96 -2.53 -2.78 -5.46
N HIS A 97 -2.29 -2.36 -4.23
CA HIS A 97 -1.04 -2.60 -3.52
C HIS A 97 -0.78 -4.11 -3.33
N HIS A 98 -1.80 -4.88 -2.90
CA HIS A 98 -1.72 -6.34 -2.87
C HIS A 98 -1.40 -6.94 -4.25
N ALA A 99 -2.03 -6.45 -5.30
CA ALA A 99 -1.79 -6.92 -6.66
C ALA A 99 -0.33 -6.68 -7.10
N LEU A 100 0.24 -5.50 -6.80
CA LEU A 100 1.63 -5.17 -7.11
C LEU A 100 2.62 -6.10 -6.36
N VAL A 101 2.46 -6.29 -5.05
CA VAL A 101 3.33 -7.20 -4.28
C VAL A 101 3.21 -8.65 -4.78
N ARG A 102 2.00 -9.13 -5.03
CA ARG A 102 1.79 -10.48 -5.56
C ARG A 102 2.34 -10.67 -6.97
N TYR A 103 2.26 -9.64 -7.82
CA TYR A 103 2.90 -9.65 -9.12
C TYR A 103 4.42 -9.82 -8.99
N CYS A 104 5.06 -9.07 -8.09
CA CYS A 104 6.50 -9.21 -7.81
C CYS A 104 6.84 -10.62 -7.31
N ALA A 105 6.03 -11.18 -6.43
CA ALA A 105 6.21 -12.54 -5.94
C ALA A 105 6.10 -13.58 -7.07
N LEU A 106 5.14 -13.43 -7.98
CA LEU A 106 5.00 -14.29 -9.17
C LEU A 106 6.24 -14.21 -10.07
N LYS A 107 6.81 -13.01 -10.28
CA LYS A 107 8.08 -12.84 -11.01
C LYS A 107 9.27 -13.53 -10.34
N CYS A 108 9.21 -13.74 -9.02
CA CYS A 108 10.18 -14.52 -8.28
C CYS A 108 9.86 -16.04 -8.24
N GLY A 109 8.80 -16.51 -8.90
CA GLY A 109 8.35 -17.91 -8.88
C GLY A 109 7.55 -18.29 -7.63
N LEU A 110 7.08 -17.32 -6.84
CA LEU A 110 6.37 -17.55 -5.58
C LEU A 110 4.85 -17.38 -5.76
N HIS A 111 4.15 -18.44 -6.17
CA HIS A 111 2.72 -18.39 -6.52
C HIS A 111 1.79 -18.18 -5.32
N HIS A 112 2.17 -18.58 -4.12
CA HIS A 112 1.36 -18.48 -2.89
C HIS A 112 2.03 -17.63 -1.81
N PHE A 113 2.69 -16.55 -2.23
CA PHE A 113 3.41 -15.67 -1.31
C PHE A 113 2.47 -14.96 -0.34
N LYS A 114 2.74 -15.11 0.96
CA LYS A 114 1.98 -14.49 2.06
C LYS A 114 2.88 -13.76 3.08
N ASP A 115 4.19 -13.78 2.88
CA ASP A 115 5.18 -13.17 3.77
C ASP A 115 5.33 -11.67 3.53
N TYR A 116 4.19 -10.97 3.56
CA TYR A 116 4.10 -9.52 3.53
C TYR A 116 2.87 -9.04 4.29
N ARG A 117 2.86 -7.78 4.69
CA ARG A 117 1.69 -7.11 5.28
C ARG A 117 1.50 -5.76 4.62
N ILE A 118 0.23 -5.38 4.43
CA ILE A 118 -0.18 -4.11 3.84
C ILE A 118 -1.24 -3.47 4.70
N LEU A 119 -1.11 -2.14 4.89
CA LEU A 119 -2.14 -1.27 5.40
C LEU A 119 -2.13 0.03 4.57
N GLY A 120 -3.03 0.12 3.60
CA GLY A 120 -3.06 1.27 2.68
C GLY A 120 -1.78 1.38 1.86
N ASP A 121 -0.99 2.39 2.15
CA ASP A 121 0.32 2.68 1.54
C ASP A 121 1.51 2.04 2.26
N ASP A 122 1.34 1.67 3.55
CA ASP A 122 2.38 0.97 4.29
C ASP A 122 2.52 -0.49 3.85
N VAL A 123 3.74 -0.95 3.63
CA VAL A 123 4.04 -2.35 3.32
C VAL A 123 5.31 -2.83 3.99
N VAL A 124 5.26 -4.07 4.51
CA VAL A 124 6.44 -4.82 4.95
C VAL A 124 6.50 -6.15 4.21
N ILE A 125 7.64 -6.42 3.60
CA ILE A 125 7.91 -7.66 2.83
C ILE A 125 9.05 -8.42 3.53
N ARG A 126 8.90 -9.75 3.71
CA ARG A 126 9.93 -10.60 4.32
C ARG A 126 10.65 -11.50 3.31
N ASN A 127 10.85 -11.00 2.11
CA ASN A 127 11.60 -11.72 1.07
C ASN A 127 12.39 -10.71 0.25
N GLU A 128 13.70 -10.84 0.26
CA GLU A 128 14.62 -9.89 -0.39
C GLU A 128 14.41 -9.80 -1.90
N ARG A 129 14.19 -10.94 -2.57
CA ARG A 129 13.96 -10.96 -4.03
C ARG A 129 12.66 -10.23 -4.38
N VAL A 130 11.59 -10.52 -3.63
CA VAL A 130 10.28 -9.86 -3.83
C VAL A 130 10.39 -8.36 -3.54
N ALA A 131 11.09 -7.98 -2.45
CA ALA A 131 11.30 -6.58 -2.08
C ALA A 131 12.10 -5.81 -3.14
N SER A 132 13.14 -6.44 -3.71
CA SER A 132 13.93 -5.83 -4.79
C SER A 132 13.10 -5.64 -6.07
N TYR A 133 12.32 -6.64 -6.48
CA TYR A 133 11.39 -6.52 -7.61
C TYR A 133 10.31 -5.47 -7.34
N TYR A 134 9.81 -5.38 -6.11
CA TYR A 134 8.80 -4.41 -5.73
C TYR A 134 9.36 -2.98 -5.84
N ARG A 135 10.57 -2.72 -5.32
CA ARG A 135 11.26 -1.43 -5.47
C ARG A 135 11.44 -1.06 -6.94
N GLN A 136 11.90 -2.01 -7.76
CA GLN A 136 12.06 -1.79 -9.19
C GLN A 136 10.73 -1.48 -9.88
N LEU A 137 9.69 -2.23 -9.59
CA LEU A 137 8.35 -2.01 -10.15
C LEU A 137 7.80 -0.63 -9.79
N LEU A 138 7.95 -0.18 -8.55
CA LEU A 138 7.51 1.15 -8.12
C LEU A 138 8.28 2.25 -8.86
N ASN A 139 9.60 2.08 -9.04
CA ASN A 139 10.41 3.00 -9.82
C ASN A 139 9.93 3.08 -11.29
N ASP A 140 9.65 1.93 -11.92
CA ASP A 140 9.16 1.85 -13.29
C ASP A 140 7.76 2.47 -13.45
N LEU A 141 6.94 2.42 -12.40
CA LEU A 141 5.62 3.05 -12.34
C LEU A 141 5.66 4.53 -11.96
N GLY A 142 6.83 5.06 -11.60
CA GLY A 142 6.98 6.46 -11.14
C GLY A 142 6.36 6.72 -9.76
N VAL A 143 6.27 5.68 -8.90
CA VAL A 143 5.79 5.77 -7.52
C VAL A 143 6.96 5.95 -6.58
N PRO A 144 7.16 7.13 -5.96
CA PRO A 144 8.29 7.38 -5.09
C PRO A 144 8.19 6.61 -3.77
N ILE A 145 9.33 6.07 -3.32
CA ILE A 145 9.51 5.50 -1.99
C ILE A 145 10.22 6.54 -1.12
N SER A 146 9.72 6.78 0.08
CA SER A 146 10.41 7.61 1.08
C SER A 146 11.56 6.81 1.68
N GLU A 147 12.78 7.05 1.24
CA GLU A 147 13.97 6.34 1.75
C GLU A 147 14.21 6.63 3.24
N GLU A 148 13.89 7.83 3.71
CA GLU A 148 14.04 8.23 5.12
C GLU A 148 13.11 7.47 6.06
N LYS A 149 11.95 7.03 5.56
CA LYS A 149 10.95 6.28 6.33
C LYS A 149 10.96 4.79 6.00
N SER A 150 11.79 4.36 5.05
CA SER A 150 11.92 2.96 4.68
C SER A 150 13.04 2.31 5.49
N LEU A 151 12.79 1.10 6.00
CA LEU A 151 13.72 0.40 6.87
C LEU A 151 14.00 -1.01 6.33
N VAL A 152 15.28 -1.38 6.29
CA VAL A 152 15.72 -2.76 6.04
C VAL A 152 16.46 -3.27 7.26
N SER A 153 15.93 -4.31 7.92
CA SER A 153 16.53 -4.87 9.13
C SER A 153 16.28 -6.38 9.23
N ILE A 154 17.10 -7.06 10.01
CA ILE A 154 16.98 -8.50 10.28
C ILE A 154 16.01 -8.79 11.44
N ASP A 155 15.73 -7.82 12.30
CA ASP A 155 15.00 -8.02 13.54
C ASP A 155 14.01 -6.89 13.87
N THR A 156 14.01 -5.83 13.08
CA THR A 156 13.20 -4.63 13.34
C THR A 156 12.43 -4.24 12.09
N PHE A 157 11.18 -3.84 12.25
CA PHE A 157 10.40 -3.26 11.17
C PHE A 157 9.42 -2.21 11.70
N GLU A 158 9.13 -1.22 10.87
CA GLU A 158 8.04 -0.28 11.11
C GLU A 158 6.86 -0.65 10.22
N PHE A 159 5.66 -0.61 10.80
CA PHE A 159 4.42 -0.86 10.09
C PHE A 159 3.25 -0.11 10.76
N ALA A 160 2.52 0.67 10.01
CA ALA A 160 1.38 1.45 10.50
C ALA A 160 1.77 2.37 11.68
N LYS A 161 2.93 3.03 11.59
CA LYS A 161 3.53 3.89 12.64
C LYS A 161 3.82 3.16 13.96
N ARG A 162 3.90 1.84 13.90
CA ARG A 162 4.27 0.97 15.03
C ARG A 162 5.63 0.34 14.74
N LEU A 163 6.54 0.42 15.70
CA LEU A 163 7.87 -0.17 15.63
C LEU A 163 7.87 -1.52 16.32
N PHE A 164 8.36 -2.54 15.63
CA PHE A 164 8.50 -3.90 16.14
C PHE A 164 9.96 -4.31 16.14
N HIS A 165 10.42 -4.86 17.28
CA HIS A 165 11.75 -5.43 17.42
C HIS A 165 11.64 -6.87 17.91
N LYS A 166 12.23 -7.82 17.18
CA LYS A 166 12.16 -9.27 17.47
C LYS A 166 10.74 -9.79 17.71
N GLY A 167 9.79 -9.28 16.93
CA GLY A 167 8.37 -9.65 17.01
C GLY A 167 7.58 -9.00 18.15
N GLN A 168 8.22 -8.16 18.98
CA GLN A 168 7.56 -7.40 20.04
C GLN A 168 7.40 -5.95 19.63
N GLU A 169 6.26 -5.35 19.94
CA GLU A 169 6.04 -3.93 19.73
C GLU A 169 6.82 -3.10 20.73
N VAL A 170 7.64 -2.18 20.21
CA VAL A 170 8.46 -1.25 20.98
C VAL A 170 8.15 0.20 20.63
N THR A 171 6.96 0.45 20.10
CA THR A 171 6.50 1.79 19.74
C THR A 171 6.61 2.73 20.93
N GLY A 172 7.29 3.86 20.75
CA GLY A 172 7.47 4.86 21.80
C GLY A 172 6.13 5.46 22.24
N PHE A 173 6.04 5.82 23.54
CA PHE A 173 4.90 6.54 24.06
C PHE A 173 4.83 7.96 23.45
N PRO A 174 3.69 8.42 22.92
CA PRO A 174 3.57 9.73 22.26
C PRO A 174 3.59 10.87 23.31
N ILE A 175 4.77 11.22 23.80
CA ILE A 175 4.98 12.24 24.84
C ILE A 175 4.33 13.58 24.46
N ALA A 176 4.42 13.98 23.20
CA ALA A 176 3.83 15.24 22.71
C ALA A 176 2.31 15.28 22.86
N ALA A 177 1.63 14.16 22.61
CA ALA A 177 0.18 14.06 22.79
C ALA A 177 -0.23 14.09 24.27
N PHE A 178 0.61 13.55 25.16
CA PHE A 178 0.37 13.57 26.61
C PHE A 178 0.60 14.96 27.20
N MET A 179 1.55 15.73 26.68
CA MET A 179 1.84 17.10 27.17
C MET A 179 0.87 18.15 26.63
N SER A 180 0.02 17.82 25.65
CA SER A 180 -0.99 18.72 25.08
C SER A 180 -2.41 18.47 25.59
N ALA A 181 -2.61 17.52 26.48
CA ALA A 181 -3.88 17.21 27.14
C ALA A 181 -3.99 17.92 28.51
#